data_eff3fdbd94e38e54353fd31f47da7876
#
_entry.id   eff3fdbd94e38e54353fd31f47da7876
#
_cell.length_a   1.000
_cell.length_b   1.000
_cell.length_c   1.000
_cell.angle_alpha   90.00
_cell.angle_beta   90.00
_cell.angle_gamma   90.00
#
_symmetry.space_group_name_H-M   'P 1'
#
loop_
_entity.id
_entity.type
_entity.pdbx_description
1 polymer ?
#
loop_
_entity_poly.entity_id
_entity_poly.type
_entity_poly.pdbx_seq_one_letter_code
_entity_poly.pdbx_strand_id
1 'polypeptide(L)'
;MITVQHLSKHYGDLVVLKDINTEIKKGEVISIIGPSGTGKSTFLRCLNLLDQPTGGKILIDGQDIMDKKADVAKVRQKMNMVFQSFNLFSHLSVLENLTLAPIKLLGKSEADAESKAMSLLKLVGLGEKANSYPDELSGGQKQRVAIARCLAMEPEVILFDEPTSALDPTMVKEVLSVIRKLAKEGMTMLIVTHEMSFARDVSNRVFFMDQGLIYEEGSPEQIFDHPQKDRTKAFIHQIRNYSFKINSAEYDLYALNAEIELFCEKQLIGKKQKERLLLVIEELLLIYRPLMGKVELKLTVGHSEKNNTVELTIETYGEAFNPMQSDQPDDIGLMLIKNMTEDLDYQRSDNSNRLTLNIKA
;
A
#
# COMPACT_ATOMS: atom_id res chain seq x y z
N MET A 1 6.67 -12.47 -20.22
CA MET A 1 6.00 -12.87 -18.97
C MET A 1 7.04 -13.00 -17.86
N ILE A 2 6.75 -12.51 -16.65
CA ILE A 2 7.67 -12.62 -15.51
C ILE A 2 7.06 -13.59 -14.50
N THR A 3 7.82 -14.58 -14.06
CA THR A 3 7.40 -15.52 -13.01
C THR A 3 8.36 -15.41 -11.84
N VAL A 4 7.82 -15.18 -10.65
CA VAL A 4 8.57 -15.07 -9.39
C VAL A 4 8.22 -16.26 -8.50
N GLN A 5 9.24 -16.98 -8.03
CA GLN A 5 9.07 -18.19 -7.23
C GLN A 5 9.92 -18.11 -5.97
N HIS A 6 9.28 -18.16 -4.82
CA HIS A 6 9.90 -18.18 -3.49
C HIS A 6 10.95 -17.07 -3.28
N LEU A 7 10.70 -15.88 -3.86
CA LEU A 7 11.64 -14.77 -3.80
C LEU A 7 11.77 -14.27 -2.37
N SER A 8 13.00 -14.23 -1.88
CA SER A 8 13.34 -13.70 -0.57
C SER A 8 14.49 -12.70 -0.64
N LYS A 9 14.46 -11.72 0.29
CA LYS A 9 15.53 -10.71 0.42
C LYS A 9 15.81 -10.39 1.88
N HIS A 10 17.06 -10.54 2.25
CA HIS A 10 17.58 -10.20 3.58
C HIS A 10 18.69 -9.16 3.46
N TYR A 11 18.81 -8.29 4.46
CA TYR A 11 19.94 -7.38 4.68
C TYR A 11 20.50 -7.66 6.08
N GLY A 12 21.55 -8.48 6.14
CA GLY A 12 22.01 -9.06 7.40
C GLY A 12 20.88 -9.88 8.04
N ASP A 13 20.54 -9.57 9.29
CA ASP A 13 19.47 -10.24 10.04
C ASP A 13 18.06 -9.73 9.70
N LEU A 14 17.97 -8.61 8.98
CA LEU A 14 16.67 -8.04 8.61
C LEU A 14 16.07 -8.75 7.41
N VAL A 15 14.96 -9.45 7.61
CA VAL A 15 14.16 -10.09 6.56
C VAL A 15 13.19 -9.07 5.98
N VAL A 16 13.41 -8.63 4.72
CA VAL A 16 12.55 -7.64 4.04
C VAL A 16 11.53 -8.31 3.13
N LEU A 17 11.93 -9.32 2.36
CA LEU A 17 11.02 -10.17 1.60
C LEU A 17 11.17 -11.61 2.09
N LYS A 18 10.04 -12.26 2.39
CA LYS A 18 10.05 -13.62 2.98
C LYS A 18 9.87 -14.70 1.94
N ASP A 19 8.77 -14.63 1.19
CA ASP A 19 8.37 -15.64 0.21
C ASP A 19 7.38 -15.01 -0.78
N ILE A 20 7.89 -14.37 -1.83
CA ILE A 20 7.06 -13.77 -2.86
C ILE A 20 6.89 -14.75 -4.01
N ASN A 21 5.65 -15.06 -4.34
CA ASN A 21 5.26 -15.89 -5.45
C ASN A 21 4.22 -15.14 -6.29
N THR A 22 4.50 -14.92 -7.59
CA THR A 22 3.55 -14.25 -8.49
C THR A 22 3.93 -14.46 -9.96
N GLU A 23 2.96 -14.23 -10.86
CA GLU A 23 3.15 -14.15 -12.29
C GLU A 23 2.67 -12.81 -12.80
N ILE A 24 3.44 -12.19 -13.70
CA ILE A 24 3.12 -10.91 -14.33
C ILE A 24 2.97 -11.15 -15.83
N LYS A 25 1.81 -10.84 -16.38
CA LYS A 25 1.49 -11.04 -17.79
C LYS A 25 1.86 -9.82 -18.63
N LYS A 26 2.09 -10.02 -19.93
CA LYS A 26 2.33 -8.91 -20.86
C LYS A 26 1.10 -8.02 -20.94
N GLY A 27 1.31 -6.70 -20.91
CA GLY A 27 0.25 -5.70 -20.92
C GLY A 27 -0.48 -5.54 -19.58
N GLU A 28 -0.06 -6.25 -18.53
CA GLU A 28 -0.65 -6.13 -17.20
C GLU A 28 -0.10 -4.89 -16.47
N VAL A 29 -0.99 -4.14 -15.86
CA VAL A 29 -0.65 -3.01 -15.00
C VAL A 29 -0.96 -3.39 -13.56
N ILE A 30 0.09 -3.52 -12.74
CA ILE A 30 -0.02 -3.93 -11.35
C ILE A 30 0.37 -2.76 -10.44
N SER A 31 -0.55 -2.32 -9.59
CA SER A 31 -0.21 -1.41 -8.50
C SER A 31 0.17 -2.18 -7.25
N ILE A 32 1.24 -1.74 -6.59
CA ILE A 32 1.75 -2.32 -5.35
C ILE A 32 1.54 -1.29 -4.24
N ILE A 33 0.66 -1.62 -3.30
CA ILE A 33 0.28 -0.75 -2.19
C ILE A 33 0.59 -1.43 -0.85
N GLY A 34 0.53 -0.69 0.25
CA GLY A 34 0.75 -1.18 1.60
C GLY A 34 1.57 -0.22 2.47
N PRO A 35 1.71 -0.49 3.77
CA PRO A 35 2.45 0.37 4.71
C PRO A 35 3.91 0.60 4.30
N SER A 36 4.52 1.68 4.79
CA SER A 36 5.94 1.94 4.58
C SER A 36 6.79 0.84 5.23
N GLY A 37 7.93 0.50 4.60
CA GLY A 37 8.84 -0.52 5.12
C GLY A 37 8.44 -1.98 4.88
N THR A 38 7.36 -2.27 4.15
CA THR A 38 6.88 -3.65 3.90
C THR A 38 7.60 -4.37 2.74
N GLY A 39 8.58 -3.73 2.09
CA GLY A 39 9.40 -4.35 1.04
C GLY A 39 8.97 -4.03 -0.39
N LYS A 40 8.01 -3.12 -0.63
CA LYS A 40 7.50 -2.77 -1.98
C LYS A 40 8.60 -2.38 -2.96
N SER A 41 9.39 -1.35 -2.62
CA SER A 41 10.52 -0.89 -3.46
C SER A 41 11.61 -1.94 -3.60
N THR A 42 11.86 -2.71 -2.53
CA THR A 42 12.82 -3.83 -2.56
C THR A 42 12.36 -4.91 -3.54
N PHE A 43 11.07 -5.22 -3.58
CA PHE A 43 10.51 -6.17 -4.54
C PHE A 43 10.75 -5.70 -5.98
N LEU A 44 10.43 -4.43 -6.32
CA LEU A 44 10.71 -3.87 -7.64
C LEU A 44 12.19 -3.94 -8.00
N ARG A 45 13.08 -3.58 -7.07
CA ARG A 45 14.54 -3.60 -7.31
C ARG A 45 15.10 -5.01 -7.46
N CYS A 46 14.47 -5.99 -6.82
CA CYS A 46 14.82 -7.39 -7.04
C CYS A 46 14.44 -7.87 -8.44
N LEU A 47 13.30 -7.42 -9.01
CA LEU A 47 12.85 -7.85 -10.34
C LEU A 47 13.84 -7.49 -11.45
N ASN A 48 14.51 -6.34 -11.36
CA ASN A 48 15.53 -5.92 -12.35
C ASN A 48 16.98 -6.09 -11.83
N LEU A 49 17.16 -6.85 -10.74
CA LEU A 49 18.46 -7.14 -10.13
C LEU A 49 19.26 -5.90 -9.70
N LEU A 50 18.61 -4.76 -9.43
CA LEU A 50 19.27 -3.65 -8.73
C LEU A 50 19.61 -4.04 -7.30
N ASP A 51 18.69 -4.78 -6.64
CA ASP A 51 18.96 -5.48 -5.40
C ASP A 51 19.00 -6.99 -5.68
N GLN A 52 20.14 -7.61 -5.41
CA GLN A 52 20.28 -9.06 -5.60
C GLN A 52 19.40 -9.80 -4.59
N PRO A 53 18.43 -10.64 -5.02
CA PRO A 53 17.69 -11.50 -4.11
C PRO A 53 18.59 -12.42 -3.29
N THR A 54 18.14 -12.79 -2.09
CA THR A 54 18.86 -13.76 -1.24
C THR A 54 18.48 -15.20 -1.56
N GLY A 55 17.26 -15.42 -2.05
CA GLY A 55 16.76 -16.74 -2.45
C GLY A 55 15.59 -16.65 -3.42
N GLY A 56 15.17 -17.80 -3.91
CA GLY A 56 14.11 -17.93 -4.89
C GLY A 56 14.57 -17.86 -6.34
N LYS A 57 13.64 -17.61 -7.27
CA LYS A 57 13.90 -17.49 -8.71
C LYS A 57 13.04 -16.40 -9.33
N ILE A 58 13.61 -15.75 -10.33
CA ILE A 58 12.89 -14.81 -11.19
C ILE A 58 13.12 -15.26 -12.64
N LEU A 59 12.04 -15.63 -13.33
CA LEU A 59 12.10 -16.04 -14.72
C LEU A 59 11.48 -14.95 -15.60
N ILE A 60 12.17 -14.57 -16.65
CA ILE A 60 11.67 -13.71 -17.74
C ILE A 60 11.61 -14.55 -18.98
N ASP A 61 10.42 -14.73 -19.57
CA ASP A 61 10.18 -15.61 -20.72
C ASP A 61 10.76 -17.02 -20.53
N GLY A 62 10.67 -17.54 -19.29
CA GLY A 62 11.16 -18.87 -18.91
C GLY A 62 12.67 -18.95 -18.61
N GLN A 63 13.42 -17.86 -18.77
CA GLN A 63 14.85 -17.82 -18.45
C GLN A 63 15.07 -17.26 -17.04
N ASP A 64 15.80 -18.01 -16.20
CA ASP A 64 16.16 -17.57 -14.85
C ASP A 64 17.21 -16.44 -14.92
N ILE A 65 16.81 -15.24 -14.51
CA ILE A 65 17.71 -14.07 -14.54
C ILE A 65 18.69 -14.05 -13.34
N MET A 66 18.49 -14.91 -12.36
CA MET A 66 19.41 -15.06 -11.22
C MET A 66 20.56 -16.04 -11.49
N ASP A 67 20.52 -16.79 -12.61
CA ASP A 67 21.63 -17.63 -13.02
C ASP A 67 22.90 -16.80 -13.21
N LYS A 68 24.06 -17.31 -12.80
CA LYS A 68 25.37 -16.66 -12.94
C LYS A 68 25.73 -16.31 -14.40
N LYS A 69 25.10 -16.98 -15.37
CA LYS A 69 25.28 -16.75 -16.81
C LYS A 69 24.30 -15.72 -17.38
N ALA A 70 23.34 -15.24 -16.58
CA ALA A 70 22.36 -14.26 -17.05
C ALA A 70 23.04 -12.92 -17.37
N ASP A 71 22.68 -12.36 -18.51
CA ASP A 71 23.13 -11.02 -18.92
C ASP A 71 22.25 -9.95 -18.23
N VAL A 72 22.70 -9.51 -17.06
CA VAL A 72 21.99 -8.49 -16.24
C VAL A 72 21.79 -7.19 -17.02
N ALA A 73 22.70 -6.83 -17.94
CA ALA A 73 22.55 -5.63 -18.76
C ALA A 73 21.35 -5.76 -19.70
N LYS A 74 21.17 -6.92 -20.35
CA LYS A 74 19.98 -7.19 -21.18
C LYS A 74 18.70 -7.22 -20.38
N VAL A 75 18.71 -7.80 -19.17
CA VAL A 75 17.55 -7.77 -18.26
C VAL A 75 17.13 -6.33 -17.98
N ARG A 76 18.08 -5.46 -17.63
CA ARG A 76 17.82 -4.05 -17.35
C ARG A 76 17.43 -3.23 -18.59
N GLN A 77 17.86 -3.62 -19.79
CA GLN A 77 17.38 -3.01 -21.04
C GLN A 77 15.91 -3.33 -21.30
N LYS A 78 15.46 -4.56 -21.00
CA LYS A 78 14.06 -4.97 -21.16
C LYS A 78 13.14 -4.45 -20.05
N MET A 79 13.68 -4.28 -18.85
CA MET A 79 12.92 -3.89 -17.65
C MET A 79 13.53 -2.64 -17.01
N ASN A 80 13.06 -1.50 -17.47
CA ASN A 80 13.54 -0.21 -17.01
C ASN A 80 12.81 0.25 -15.73
N MET A 81 13.49 1.11 -14.94
CA MET A 81 12.95 1.62 -13.68
C MET A 81 12.95 3.14 -13.64
N VAL A 82 11.81 3.69 -13.24
CA VAL A 82 11.62 5.12 -12.92
C VAL A 82 11.64 5.25 -11.41
N PHE A 83 12.58 6.03 -10.90
CA PHE A 83 12.82 6.22 -9.47
C PHE A 83 12.07 7.43 -8.92
N GLN A 84 11.89 7.45 -7.61
CA GLN A 84 11.37 8.59 -6.86
C GLN A 84 12.22 9.86 -7.06
N SER A 85 13.54 9.75 -7.13
CA SER A 85 14.52 10.84 -7.22
C SER A 85 15.02 11.08 -8.64
N PHE A 86 14.17 11.09 -9.63
CA PHE A 86 14.40 11.43 -11.06
C PHE A 86 15.67 10.86 -11.69
N ASN A 87 16.82 10.95 -11.05
CA ASN A 87 18.16 10.46 -11.45
C ASN A 87 18.59 10.92 -12.85
N LEU A 88 18.27 12.16 -13.24
CA LEU A 88 18.73 12.76 -14.48
C LEU A 88 20.21 13.13 -14.40
N PHE A 89 20.92 13.01 -15.52
CA PHE A 89 22.28 13.51 -15.65
C PHE A 89 22.26 15.04 -15.71
N SER A 90 22.70 15.71 -14.64
CA SER A 90 22.62 17.18 -14.50
C SER A 90 23.48 17.93 -15.52
N HIS A 91 24.56 17.33 -15.99
CA HIS A 91 25.49 17.91 -16.96
C HIS A 91 25.07 17.69 -18.42
N LEU A 92 23.98 17.00 -18.68
CA LEU A 92 23.40 16.75 -19.99
C LEU A 92 22.08 17.48 -20.14
N SER A 93 21.80 17.96 -21.35
CA SER A 93 20.47 18.50 -21.71
C SER A 93 19.40 17.42 -21.61
N VAL A 94 18.13 17.81 -21.65
CA VAL A 94 16.98 16.88 -21.67
C VAL A 94 17.08 15.93 -22.86
N LEU A 95 17.40 16.43 -24.05
CA LEU A 95 17.56 15.61 -25.26
C LEU A 95 18.70 14.60 -25.11
N GLU A 96 19.86 15.04 -24.63
CA GLU A 96 21.00 14.16 -24.38
C GLU A 96 20.73 13.09 -23.32
N ASN A 97 19.95 13.42 -22.27
CA ASN A 97 19.48 12.43 -21.28
C ASN A 97 18.67 11.30 -21.92
N LEU A 98 17.91 11.57 -22.98
CA LEU A 98 17.10 10.57 -23.68
C LEU A 98 17.90 9.82 -24.76
N THR A 99 18.88 10.44 -25.39
CA THR A 99 19.60 9.87 -26.56
C THR A 99 20.83 9.07 -26.17
N LEU A 100 21.48 9.39 -25.05
CA LEU A 100 22.75 8.78 -24.65
C LEU A 100 22.67 7.23 -24.60
N ALA A 101 21.68 6.69 -23.88
CA ALA A 101 21.57 5.25 -23.71
C ALA A 101 21.17 4.51 -25.00
N PRO A 102 20.19 4.95 -25.80
CA PRO A 102 19.89 4.36 -27.10
C PRO A 102 21.08 4.32 -28.04
N ILE A 103 21.89 5.39 -28.13
CA ILE A 103 23.10 5.43 -28.97
C ILE A 103 24.15 4.44 -28.44
N LYS A 104 24.46 4.49 -27.14
CA LYS A 104 25.57 3.72 -26.56
C LYS A 104 25.26 2.24 -26.34
N LEU A 105 24.01 1.90 -26.02
CA LEU A 105 23.64 0.54 -25.61
C LEU A 105 22.80 -0.21 -26.65
N LEU A 106 22.01 0.51 -27.48
CA LEU A 106 21.19 -0.10 -28.51
C LEU A 106 21.81 0.09 -29.91
N GLY A 107 22.92 0.85 -30.06
CA GLY A 107 23.57 1.11 -31.31
C GLY A 107 22.73 1.93 -32.32
N LYS A 108 21.76 2.70 -31.84
CA LYS A 108 20.95 3.59 -32.69
C LYS A 108 21.81 4.71 -33.27
N SER A 109 21.47 5.16 -34.46
CA SER A 109 22.09 6.38 -35.02
C SER A 109 21.66 7.61 -34.20
N GLU A 110 22.49 8.67 -34.21
CA GLU A 110 22.15 9.94 -33.53
C GLU A 110 20.81 10.48 -34.04
N ALA A 111 20.61 10.48 -35.36
CA ALA A 111 19.37 10.98 -35.98
C ALA A 111 18.13 10.18 -35.56
N ASP A 112 18.22 8.85 -35.50
CA ASP A 112 17.08 8.00 -35.02
C ASP A 112 16.82 8.22 -33.55
N ALA A 113 17.87 8.30 -32.73
CA ALA A 113 17.75 8.52 -31.28
C ALA A 113 17.13 9.90 -30.98
N GLU A 114 17.55 10.96 -31.67
CA GLU A 114 16.99 12.31 -31.53
C GLU A 114 15.52 12.37 -31.98
N SER A 115 15.22 11.78 -33.15
CA SER A 115 13.83 11.73 -33.63
C SER A 115 12.91 11.03 -32.67
N LYS A 116 13.33 9.90 -32.12
CA LYS A 116 12.59 9.16 -31.08
C LYS A 116 12.46 9.97 -29.80
N ALA A 117 13.56 10.56 -29.32
CA ALA A 117 13.57 11.40 -28.13
C ALA A 117 12.61 12.59 -28.26
N MET A 118 12.60 13.29 -29.38
CA MET A 118 11.68 14.39 -29.63
C MET A 118 10.22 13.94 -29.64
N SER A 119 9.92 12.76 -30.18
CA SER A 119 8.57 12.20 -30.14
C SER A 119 8.13 11.88 -28.71
N LEU A 120 9.02 11.34 -27.89
CA LEU A 120 8.77 11.03 -26.47
C LEU A 120 8.63 12.31 -25.64
N LEU A 121 9.43 13.32 -25.88
CA LEU A 121 9.30 14.62 -25.22
C LEU A 121 7.94 15.28 -25.54
N LYS A 122 7.44 15.17 -26.77
CA LYS A 122 6.09 15.61 -27.14
C LYS A 122 5.03 14.78 -26.43
N LEU A 123 5.20 13.44 -26.31
CA LEU A 123 4.30 12.55 -25.59
C LEU A 123 4.10 12.98 -24.12
N VAL A 124 5.20 13.41 -23.45
CA VAL A 124 5.19 13.87 -22.06
C VAL A 124 4.96 15.38 -21.91
N GLY A 125 4.67 16.10 -22.99
CA GLY A 125 4.36 17.54 -23.01
C GLY A 125 5.58 18.46 -22.77
N LEU A 126 6.78 18.03 -23.16
CA LEU A 126 8.05 18.75 -22.91
C LEU A 126 8.88 18.96 -24.19
N GLY A 127 8.26 18.95 -25.37
CA GLY A 127 8.97 19.13 -26.63
C GLY A 127 9.82 20.39 -26.74
N GLU A 128 9.36 21.50 -26.14
CA GLU A 128 10.07 22.79 -26.13
C GLU A 128 11.26 22.84 -25.13
N LYS A 129 11.36 21.82 -24.25
CA LYS A 129 12.39 21.72 -23.22
C LYS A 129 13.57 20.85 -23.61
N ALA A 130 13.66 20.41 -24.88
CA ALA A 130 14.71 19.52 -25.37
C ALA A 130 16.13 20.00 -25.04
N ASN A 131 16.38 21.28 -25.18
CA ASN A 131 17.69 21.89 -24.94
C ASN A 131 17.88 22.44 -23.51
N SER A 132 16.86 22.34 -22.64
CA SER A 132 16.99 22.72 -21.25
C SER A 132 17.81 21.72 -20.45
N TYR A 133 18.40 22.15 -19.35
CA TYR A 133 19.10 21.30 -18.40
C TYR A 133 18.19 20.89 -17.24
N PRO A 134 18.46 19.79 -16.53
CA PRO A 134 17.63 19.35 -15.41
C PRO A 134 17.38 20.44 -14.35
N ASP A 135 18.34 21.29 -14.05
CA ASP A 135 18.21 22.33 -13.02
C ASP A 135 17.20 23.43 -13.41
N GLU A 136 16.89 23.56 -14.70
CA GLU A 136 15.90 24.50 -15.22
C GLU A 136 14.46 23.93 -15.21
N LEU A 137 14.28 22.70 -14.71
CA LEU A 137 13.00 21.99 -14.73
C LEU A 137 12.37 21.92 -13.33
N SER A 138 11.04 22.01 -13.28
CA SER A 138 10.29 21.66 -12.06
C SER A 138 10.40 20.16 -11.74
N GLY A 139 10.07 19.74 -10.50
CA GLY A 139 10.07 18.34 -10.10
C GLY A 139 9.21 17.46 -11.00
N GLY A 140 7.99 17.90 -11.33
CA GLY A 140 7.10 17.18 -12.24
C GLY A 140 7.62 17.09 -13.68
N GLN A 141 8.33 18.14 -14.17
CA GLN A 141 9.00 18.09 -15.46
C GLN A 141 10.18 17.11 -15.44
N LYS A 142 11.02 17.13 -14.39
CA LYS A 142 12.12 16.15 -14.21
C LYS A 142 11.60 14.71 -14.23
N GLN A 143 10.49 14.45 -13.55
CA GLN A 143 9.90 13.11 -13.52
C GLN A 143 9.38 12.69 -14.90
N ARG A 144 8.72 13.58 -15.63
CA ARG A 144 8.27 13.28 -17.00
C ARG A 144 9.44 13.05 -17.95
N VAL A 145 10.54 13.77 -17.81
CA VAL A 145 11.81 13.48 -18.54
C VAL A 145 12.36 12.11 -18.18
N ALA A 146 12.35 11.73 -16.88
CA ALA A 146 12.81 10.41 -16.44
C ALA A 146 11.95 9.27 -17.05
N ILE A 147 10.63 9.47 -17.14
CA ILE A 147 9.72 8.54 -17.83
C ILE A 147 10.06 8.46 -19.31
N ALA A 148 10.24 9.60 -19.99
CA ALA A 148 10.59 9.66 -21.41
C ALA A 148 11.96 8.99 -21.68
N ARG A 149 12.95 9.20 -20.81
CA ARG A 149 14.26 8.52 -20.87
C ARG A 149 14.13 7.00 -20.75
N CYS A 150 13.28 6.54 -19.85
CA CYS A 150 12.98 5.12 -19.70
C CYS A 150 12.38 4.55 -21.00
N LEU A 151 11.40 5.23 -21.58
CA LEU A 151 10.76 4.85 -22.84
C LEU A 151 11.69 4.87 -24.06
N ALA A 152 12.73 5.71 -24.06
CA ALA A 152 13.70 5.79 -25.14
C ALA A 152 14.48 4.48 -25.34
N MET A 153 14.57 3.66 -24.29
CA MET A 153 15.17 2.31 -24.33
C MET A 153 14.24 1.23 -24.88
N GLU A 154 13.01 1.58 -25.26
CA GLU A 154 11.99 0.65 -25.78
C GLU A 154 11.79 -0.59 -24.88
N PRO A 155 11.55 -0.41 -23.57
CA PRO A 155 11.44 -1.51 -22.61
C PRO A 155 10.17 -2.33 -22.83
N GLU A 156 10.24 -3.62 -22.46
CA GLU A 156 9.07 -4.51 -22.40
C GLU A 156 8.25 -4.30 -21.11
N VAL A 157 8.91 -3.85 -20.02
CA VAL A 157 8.33 -3.62 -18.70
C VAL A 157 8.87 -2.33 -18.10
N ILE A 158 8.01 -1.54 -17.47
CA ILE A 158 8.42 -0.37 -16.70
C ILE A 158 8.07 -0.56 -15.24
N LEU A 159 9.06 -0.36 -14.37
CA LEU A 159 8.92 -0.38 -12.92
C LEU A 159 8.89 1.06 -12.40
N PHE A 160 7.85 1.44 -11.68
CA PHE A 160 7.73 2.76 -11.07
C PHE A 160 7.84 2.66 -9.56
N ASP A 161 8.88 3.25 -8.97
CA ASP A 161 9.09 3.29 -7.53
C ASP A 161 8.68 4.66 -7.00
N GLU A 162 7.45 4.77 -6.51
CA GLU A 162 6.85 5.99 -5.96
C GLU A 162 7.04 7.23 -6.85
N PRO A 163 6.57 7.22 -8.10
CA PRO A 163 6.90 8.24 -9.11
C PRO A 163 6.40 9.65 -8.79
N THR A 164 5.61 9.83 -7.74
CA THR A 164 4.99 11.11 -7.35
C THR A 164 5.36 11.59 -5.95
N SER A 165 6.04 10.77 -5.13
CA SER A 165 6.28 11.07 -3.71
C SER A 165 7.22 12.26 -3.44
N ALA A 166 8.06 12.64 -4.41
CA ALA A 166 8.94 13.80 -4.34
C ALA A 166 8.36 15.06 -5.02
N LEU A 167 7.05 15.07 -5.33
CA LEU A 167 6.40 16.14 -6.11
C LEU A 167 5.39 16.90 -5.27
N ASP A 168 5.26 18.21 -5.57
CA ASP A 168 4.16 19.01 -5.08
C ASP A 168 2.82 18.49 -5.62
N PRO A 169 1.72 18.56 -4.85
CA PRO A 169 0.41 18.03 -5.25
C PRO A 169 -0.10 18.52 -6.61
N THR A 170 0.26 19.76 -7.00
CA THR A 170 -0.11 20.34 -8.29
C THR A 170 0.54 19.65 -9.48
N MET A 171 1.74 19.08 -9.29
CA MET A 171 2.53 18.40 -10.33
C MET A 171 2.20 16.91 -10.45
N VAL A 172 1.62 16.32 -9.41
CA VAL A 172 1.27 14.89 -9.37
C VAL A 172 0.36 14.49 -10.54
N LYS A 173 -0.69 15.29 -10.80
CA LYS A 173 -1.67 15.00 -11.84
C LYS A 173 -1.06 14.85 -13.23
N GLU A 174 -0.05 15.65 -13.58
CA GLU A 174 0.61 15.62 -14.88
C GLU A 174 1.40 14.33 -15.07
N VAL A 175 2.16 13.90 -14.06
CA VAL A 175 2.91 12.64 -14.08
C VAL A 175 1.98 11.44 -14.16
N LEU A 176 0.93 11.40 -13.34
CA LEU A 176 -0.06 10.31 -13.36
C LEU A 176 -0.80 10.23 -14.70
N SER A 177 -1.04 11.38 -15.37
CA SER A 177 -1.65 11.41 -16.70
C SER A 177 -0.78 10.71 -17.75
N VAL A 178 0.54 10.90 -17.70
CA VAL A 178 1.47 10.19 -18.59
C VAL A 178 1.41 8.69 -18.35
N ILE A 179 1.44 8.25 -17.09
CA ILE A 179 1.40 6.82 -16.74
C ILE A 179 0.07 6.19 -17.18
N ARG A 180 -1.08 6.89 -17.00
CA ARG A 180 -2.39 6.42 -17.53
C ARG A 180 -2.37 6.24 -19.05
N LYS A 181 -1.69 7.13 -19.77
CA LYS A 181 -1.58 7.00 -21.26
C LYS A 181 -0.82 5.74 -21.63
N LEU A 182 0.32 5.47 -20.95
CA LEU A 182 1.11 4.25 -21.18
C LEU A 182 0.31 2.98 -20.86
N ALA A 183 -0.50 2.99 -19.78
CA ALA A 183 -1.40 1.89 -19.45
C ALA A 183 -2.40 1.60 -20.59
N LYS A 184 -3.02 2.65 -21.16
CA LYS A 184 -3.94 2.51 -22.28
C LYS A 184 -3.28 2.02 -23.58
N GLU A 185 -1.99 2.29 -23.76
CA GLU A 185 -1.18 1.81 -24.88
C GLU A 185 -0.73 0.34 -24.69
N GLY A 186 -1.10 -0.32 -23.59
CA GLY A 186 -0.82 -1.73 -23.32
C GLY A 186 0.58 -1.99 -22.77
N MET A 187 1.25 -0.99 -22.19
CA MET A 187 2.55 -1.16 -21.55
C MET A 187 2.42 -2.04 -20.30
N THR A 188 3.34 -3.00 -20.14
CA THR A 188 3.43 -3.78 -18.90
C THR A 188 4.09 -2.93 -17.82
N MET A 189 3.42 -2.75 -16.68
CA MET A 189 3.92 -1.87 -15.63
C MET A 189 3.68 -2.43 -14.23
N LEU A 190 4.67 -2.23 -13.34
CA LEU A 190 4.51 -2.40 -11.90
C LEU A 190 4.73 -1.05 -11.23
N ILE A 191 3.80 -0.62 -10.41
CA ILE A 191 3.78 0.74 -9.86
C ILE A 191 3.64 0.69 -8.34
N VAL A 192 4.70 1.01 -7.60
CA VAL A 192 4.59 1.30 -6.17
C VAL A 192 4.05 2.72 -6.03
N THR A 193 2.94 2.87 -5.33
CA THR A 193 2.28 4.18 -5.17
C THR A 193 1.51 4.28 -3.87
N HIS A 194 1.37 5.51 -3.37
CA HIS A 194 0.46 5.90 -2.30
C HIS A 194 -0.81 6.61 -2.83
N GLU A 195 -0.91 6.79 -4.14
CA GLU A 195 -2.06 7.40 -4.81
C GLU A 195 -3.17 6.36 -5.05
N MET A 196 -4.03 6.13 -4.03
CA MET A 196 -5.01 5.03 -4.04
C MET A 196 -6.04 5.14 -5.18
N SER A 197 -6.55 6.37 -5.45
CA SER A 197 -7.47 6.60 -6.56
C SER A 197 -6.83 6.30 -7.91
N PHE A 198 -5.57 6.68 -8.08
CA PHE A 198 -4.82 6.37 -9.29
C PHE A 198 -4.58 4.86 -9.44
N ALA A 199 -4.14 4.19 -8.37
CA ALA A 199 -3.94 2.74 -8.38
C ALA A 199 -5.22 1.99 -8.77
N ARG A 200 -6.37 2.42 -8.23
CA ARG A 200 -7.68 1.87 -8.56
C ARG A 200 -8.04 2.04 -10.04
N ASP A 201 -7.78 3.24 -10.60
CA ASP A 201 -8.20 3.60 -11.97
C ASP A 201 -7.33 2.97 -13.05
N VAL A 202 -6.03 2.74 -12.77
CA VAL A 202 -5.05 2.38 -13.80
C VAL A 202 -4.75 0.90 -13.85
N SER A 203 -4.96 0.17 -12.77
CA SER A 203 -4.47 -1.19 -12.62
C SER A 203 -5.46 -2.24 -13.13
N ASN A 204 -4.92 -3.35 -13.62
CA ASN A 204 -5.66 -4.58 -13.84
C ASN A 204 -5.69 -5.45 -12.58
N ARG A 205 -4.64 -5.30 -11.74
CA ARG A 205 -4.43 -6.08 -10.53
C ARG A 205 -3.70 -5.25 -9.49
N VAL A 206 -3.98 -5.49 -8.23
CA VAL A 206 -3.37 -4.79 -7.11
C VAL A 206 -2.74 -5.80 -6.16
N PHE A 207 -1.50 -5.55 -5.74
CA PHE A 207 -0.83 -6.26 -4.67
C PHE A 207 -0.86 -5.40 -3.41
N PHE A 208 -1.50 -5.90 -2.37
CA PHE A 208 -1.32 -5.35 -1.04
C PHE A 208 -0.15 -6.09 -0.36
N MET A 209 0.95 -5.39 -0.16
CA MET A 209 2.14 -5.94 0.50
C MET A 209 2.18 -5.58 1.98
N ASP A 210 2.32 -6.60 2.81
CA ASP A 210 2.54 -6.45 4.25
C ASP A 210 3.51 -7.52 4.77
N GLN A 211 4.34 -7.15 5.75
CA GLN A 211 5.31 -8.04 6.41
C GLN A 211 6.22 -8.83 5.46
N GLY A 212 6.59 -8.25 4.32
CA GLY A 212 7.48 -8.89 3.34
C GLY A 212 6.82 -9.97 2.47
N LEU A 213 5.49 -9.95 2.37
CA LEU A 213 4.67 -10.86 1.56
C LEU A 213 3.71 -10.06 0.68
N ILE A 214 3.28 -10.65 -0.44
CA ILE A 214 2.03 -10.24 -1.09
C ILE A 214 0.91 -10.80 -0.20
N TYR A 215 0.45 -9.95 0.74
CA TYR A 215 -0.53 -10.36 1.74
C TYR A 215 -1.90 -10.63 1.13
N GLU A 216 -2.33 -9.78 0.20
CA GLU A 216 -3.56 -9.95 -0.57
C GLU A 216 -3.35 -9.45 -1.99
N GLU A 217 -3.95 -10.11 -2.97
CA GLU A 217 -3.95 -9.67 -4.36
C GLU A 217 -5.31 -9.88 -5.01
N GLY A 218 -5.66 -9.03 -5.95
CA GLY A 218 -6.93 -9.12 -6.65
C GLY A 218 -7.14 -7.99 -7.64
N SER A 219 -8.34 -7.92 -8.22
CA SER A 219 -8.74 -6.77 -9.02
C SER A 219 -8.82 -5.50 -8.16
N PRO A 220 -8.74 -4.29 -8.76
CA PRO A 220 -8.95 -3.06 -8.01
C PRO A 220 -10.25 -3.06 -7.19
N GLU A 221 -11.34 -3.54 -7.75
CA GLU A 221 -12.63 -3.65 -7.04
C GLU A 221 -12.54 -4.56 -5.81
N GLN A 222 -11.87 -5.72 -5.94
CA GLN A 222 -11.68 -6.63 -4.79
C GLN A 222 -10.87 -5.99 -3.68
N ILE A 223 -9.75 -5.35 -4.01
CA ILE A 223 -8.84 -4.81 -2.99
C ILE A 223 -9.35 -3.51 -2.36
N PHE A 224 -9.97 -2.61 -3.16
CA PHE A 224 -10.39 -1.30 -2.67
C PHE A 224 -11.81 -1.26 -2.11
N ASP A 225 -12.73 -2.09 -2.63
CA ASP A 225 -14.14 -2.06 -2.21
C ASP A 225 -14.51 -3.27 -1.34
N HIS A 226 -13.92 -4.44 -1.61
CA HIS A 226 -14.27 -5.70 -0.96
C HIS A 226 -13.04 -6.46 -0.45
N PRO A 227 -12.10 -5.81 0.27
CA PRO A 227 -10.92 -6.50 0.79
C PRO A 227 -11.33 -7.64 1.73
N GLN A 228 -10.70 -8.80 1.58
CA GLN A 228 -11.05 -10.00 2.35
C GLN A 228 -10.26 -10.07 3.65
N LYS A 229 -9.01 -9.61 3.63
CA LYS A 229 -8.11 -9.76 4.77
C LYS A 229 -8.10 -8.52 5.66
N ASP A 230 -8.10 -8.70 6.97
CA ASP A 230 -8.26 -7.63 7.96
C ASP A 230 -7.22 -6.52 7.84
N ARG A 231 -5.96 -6.85 7.56
CA ARG A 231 -4.91 -5.83 7.39
C ARG A 231 -5.10 -4.99 6.13
N THR A 232 -5.61 -5.60 5.05
CA THR A 232 -5.97 -4.88 3.83
C THR A 232 -7.13 -3.94 4.10
N LYS A 233 -8.17 -4.42 4.81
CA LYS A 233 -9.31 -3.60 5.24
C LYS A 233 -8.84 -2.39 6.05
N ALA A 234 -8.03 -2.62 7.07
CA ALA A 234 -7.49 -1.58 7.92
C ALA A 234 -6.70 -0.53 7.12
N PHE A 235 -5.87 -0.96 6.19
CA PHE A 235 -5.08 -0.05 5.35
C PHE A 235 -5.95 0.75 4.36
N ILE A 236 -6.87 0.10 3.65
CA ILE A 236 -7.72 0.74 2.63
C ILE A 236 -8.70 1.73 3.25
N HIS A 237 -9.28 1.38 4.39
CA HIS A 237 -10.21 2.26 5.10
C HIS A 237 -9.51 3.29 5.99
N GLN A 238 -8.17 3.28 6.02
CA GLN A 238 -7.37 4.13 6.91
C GLN A 238 -7.84 4.00 8.38
N ILE A 239 -8.22 2.77 8.76
CA ILE A 239 -8.64 2.49 10.14
C ILE A 239 -7.40 2.57 11.03
N ARG A 240 -7.37 3.54 11.92
CA ARG A 240 -6.39 3.64 12.98
C ARG A 240 -6.93 2.93 14.20
N ASN A 241 -6.21 1.91 14.66
CA ASN A 241 -6.65 1.09 15.79
C ASN A 241 -5.83 1.40 17.04
N TYR A 242 -6.52 1.48 18.16
CA TYR A 242 -5.95 1.45 19.48
C TYR A 242 -6.44 0.16 20.19
N SER A 243 -5.53 -0.64 20.73
CA SER A 243 -5.89 -1.90 21.40
C SER A 243 -5.36 -1.94 22.82
N PHE A 244 -6.18 -2.40 23.74
CA PHE A 244 -5.91 -2.56 25.14
C PHE A 244 -6.23 -3.99 25.61
N LYS A 245 -5.36 -4.57 26.47
CA LYS A 245 -5.57 -5.90 27.03
C LYS A 245 -5.89 -5.80 28.51
N ILE A 246 -6.97 -6.45 28.94
CA ILE A 246 -7.41 -6.50 30.32
C ILE A 246 -7.27 -7.96 30.79
N ASN A 247 -6.34 -8.18 31.72
CA ASN A 247 -6.01 -9.50 32.25
C ASN A 247 -6.48 -9.68 33.70
N SER A 248 -7.02 -8.63 34.33
CA SER A 248 -7.46 -8.62 35.72
C SER A 248 -8.73 -7.81 35.90
N ALA A 249 -9.56 -8.16 36.86
CA ALA A 249 -10.72 -7.35 37.27
C ALA A 249 -10.32 -6.04 37.99
N GLU A 250 -9.07 -5.93 38.44
CA GLU A 250 -8.48 -4.73 39.06
C GLU A 250 -7.69 -3.92 38.02
N TYR A 251 -8.26 -3.70 36.84
CA TYR A 251 -7.66 -2.81 35.82
C TYR A 251 -7.92 -1.34 36.19
N ASP A 252 -6.99 -0.48 35.77
CA ASP A 252 -7.11 0.97 35.96
C ASP A 252 -8.00 1.58 34.89
N LEU A 253 -9.29 1.79 35.22
CA LEU A 253 -10.27 2.39 34.32
C LEU A 253 -9.90 3.83 33.95
N TYR A 254 -9.29 4.60 34.90
CA TYR A 254 -8.91 5.99 34.62
C TYR A 254 -7.77 6.05 33.62
N ALA A 255 -6.78 5.15 33.73
CA ALA A 255 -5.71 5.05 32.78
C ALA A 255 -6.22 4.64 31.38
N LEU A 256 -7.13 3.65 31.31
CA LEU A 256 -7.77 3.23 30.08
C LEU A 256 -8.54 4.38 29.42
N ASN A 257 -9.37 5.10 30.18
CA ASN A 257 -10.14 6.23 29.66
C ASN A 257 -9.22 7.35 29.16
N ALA A 258 -8.15 7.68 29.89
CA ALA A 258 -7.19 8.70 29.46
C ALA A 258 -6.48 8.32 28.15
N GLU A 259 -6.11 7.07 27.95
CA GLU A 259 -5.50 6.59 26.71
C GLU A 259 -6.48 6.62 25.54
N ILE A 260 -7.76 6.24 25.75
CA ILE A 260 -8.82 6.33 24.74
C ILE A 260 -9.12 7.79 24.38
N GLU A 261 -9.17 8.69 25.36
CA GLU A 261 -9.34 10.13 25.12
C GLU A 261 -8.20 10.68 24.26
N LEU A 262 -6.95 10.35 24.60
CA LEU A 262 -5.78 10.75 23.81
C LEU A 262 -5.84 10.21 22.39
N PHE A 263 -6.29 8.95 22.20
CA PHE A 263 -6.52 8.39 20.87
C PHE A 263 -7.59 9.19 20.12
N CYS A 264 -8.74 9.48 20.74
CA CYS A 264 -9.82 10.26 20.14
C CYS A 264 -9.37 11.67 19.73
N GLU A 265 -8.57 12.34 20.55
CA GLU A 265 -8.01 13.67 20.26
C GLU A 265 -7.06 13.62 19.06
N LYS A 266 -6.15 12.64 19.01
CA LYS A 266 -5.24 12.43 17.86
C LYS A 266 -5.97 12.10 16.57
N GLN A 267 -7.14 11.47 16.65
CA GLN A 267 -7.97 11.12 15.50
C GLN A 267 -9.05 12.17 15.17
N LEU A 268 -9.07 13.30 15.88
CA LEU A 268 -10.05 14.39 15.74
C LEU A 268 -11.52 13.89 15.86
N ILE A 269 -11.76 12.86 16.68
CA ILE A 269 -13.10 12.34 16.96
C ILE A 269 -13.90 13.39 17.74
N GLY A 270 -15.13 13.65 17.29
CA GLY A 270 -15.98 14.67 17.88
C GLY A 270 -16.31 14.38 19.36
N LYS A 271 -16.44 15.47 20.18
CA LYS A 271 -16.66 15.37 21.62
C LYS A 271 -17.81 14.43 22.00
N LYS A 272 -18.95 14.56 21.32
CA LYS A 272 -20.16 13.76 21.61
C LYS A 272 -19.93 12.26 21.33
N GLN A 273 -19.23 11.93 20.23
CA GLN A 273 -18.91 10.56 19.88
C GLN A 273 -17.88 9.96 20.86
N LYS A 274 -16.89 10.75 21.29
CA LYS A 274 -15.94 10.37 22.34
C LYS A 274 -16.66 10.02 23.67
N GLU A 275 -17.56 10.90 24.13
CA GLU A 275 -18.33 10.68 25.37
C GLU A 275 -19.15 9.40 25.26
N ARG A 276 -19.80 9.15 24.11
CA ARG A 276 -20.55 7.90 23.87
C ARG A 276 -19.66 6.67 23.87
N LEU A 277 -18.49 6.74 23.21
CA LEU A 277 -17.53 5.66 23.18
C LEU A 277 -17.09 5.25 24.60
N LEU A 278 -16.70 6.22 25.43
CA LEU A 278 -16.26 5.97 26.80
C LEU A 278 -17.37 5.32 27.62
N LEU A 279 -18.61 5.85 27.55
CA LEU A 279 -19.73 5.28 28.27
C LEU A 279 -20.05 3.85 27.80
N VAL A 280 -20.06 3.59 26.50
CA VAL A 280 -20.28 2.24 25.94
C VAL A 280 -19.20 1.28 26.41
N ILE A 281 -17.94 1.71 26.48
CA ILE A 281 -16.84 0.89 26.99
C ILE A 281 -17.04 0.56 28.45
N GLU A 282 -17.38 1.55 29.28
CA GLU A 282 -17.64 1.34 30.72
C GLU A 282 -18.78 0.33 30.96
N GLU A 283 -19.89 0.48 30.26
CA GLU A 283 -21.04 -0.45 30.39
C GLU A 283 -20.68 -1.86 29.90
N LEU A 284 -19.98 -1.99 28.78
CA LEU A 284 -19.51 -3.29 28.30
C LEU A 284 -18.53 -3.95 29.29
N LEU A 285 -17.61 -3.20 29.87
CA LEU A 285 -16.65 -3.74 30.83
C LEU A 285 -17.33 -4.20 32.10
N LEU A 286 -18.45 -3.57 32.52
CA LEU A 286 -19.29 -4.06 33.62
C LEU A 286 -19.92 -5.42 33.27
N ILE A 287 -20.44 -5.59 32.05
CA ILE A 287 -21.02 -6.86 31.58
C ILE A 287 -19.93 -7.96 31.49
N TYR A 288 -18.74 -7.63 31.06
CA TYR A 288 -17.61 -8.59 30.95
C TYR A 288 -16.90 -8.86 32.30
N ARG A 289 -17.21 -8.11 33.36
CA ARG A 289 -16.56 -8.23 34.68
C ARG A 289 -16.49 -9.66 35.24
N PRO A 290 -17.50 -10.53 35.11
CA PRO A 290 -17.46 -11.92 35.60
C PRO A 290 -16.41 -12.79 34.90
N LEU A 291 -15.96 -12.42 33.70
CA LEU A 291 -14.94 -13.11 32.91
C LEU A 291 -13.54 -12.58 33.18
N MET A 292 -13.39 -11.37 33.69
CA MET A 292 -12.09 -10.75 33.93
C MET A 292 -11.28 -11.54 34.95
N GLY A 293 -9.98 -11.74 34.66
CA GLY A 293 -9.12 -12.59 35.44
C GLY A 293 -9.23 -14.09 35.17
N LYS A 294 -10.26 -14.53 34.43
CA LYS A 294 -10.40 -15.93 33.95
C LYS A 294 -9.96 -16.06 32.50
N VAL A 295 -10.17 -15.02 31.71
CA VAL A 295 -9.80 -14.96 30.28
C VAL A 295 -9.16 -13.61 29.98
N GLU A 296 -8.27 -13.57 28.95
CA GLU A 296 -7.79 -12.31 28.40
C GLU A 296 -8.92 -11.63 27.62
N LEU A 297 -9.20 -10.37 27.97
CA LEU A 297 -10.10 -9.51 27.22
C LEU A 297 -9.28 -8.50 26.43
N LYS A 298 -9.47 -8.48 25.12
CA LYS A 298 -8.85 -7.50 24.22
C LYS A 298 -9.90 -6.54 23.71
N LEU A 299 -9.74 -5.26 24.05
CA LEU A 299 -10.57 -4.16 23.58
C LEU A 299 -9.82 -3.44 22.47
N THR A 300 -10.47 -3.18 21.35
CA THR A 300 -9.90 -2.45 20.22
C THR A 300 -10.86 -1.35 19.78
N VAL A 301 -10.38 -0.11 19.73
CA VAL A 301 -11.09 1.05 19.18
C VAL A 301 -10.50 1.35 17.82
N GLY A 302 -11.31 1.33 16.76
CA GLY A 302 -10.95 1.67 15.39
C GLY A 302 -11.59 3.00 14.97
N HIS A 303 -10.87 3.85 14.26
CA HIS A 303 -11.41 5.05 13.61
C HIS A 303 -11.13 5.02 12.11
N SER A 304 -12.19 5.14 11.31
CA SER A 304 -12.10 5.27 9.85
C SER A 304 -12.24 6.73 9.46
N GLU A 305 -11.15 7.36 9.03
CA GLU A 305 -11.15 8.75 8.54
C GLU A 305 -12.06 8.92 7.30
N LYS A 306 -12.17 7.90 6.46
CA LYS A 306 -12.96 7.93 5.23
C LYS A 306 -14.46 8.10 5.48
N ASN A 307 -14.98 7.39 6.47
CA ASN A 307 -16.42 7.35 6.80
C ASN A 307 -16.76 8.08 8.10
N ASN A 308 -15.75 8.59 8.82
CA ASN A 308 -15.83 9.17 10.14
C ASN A 308 -16.57 8.25 11.14
N THR A 309 -16.33 6.93 11.03
CA THR A 309 -16.92 5.92 11.91
C THR A 309 -15.95 5.50 13.00
N VAL A 310 -16.46 5.29 14.20
CA VAL A 310 -15.71 4.76 15.34
C VAL A 310 -16.25 3.36 15.64
N GLU A 311 -15.41 2.35 15.40
CA GLU A 311 -15.72 0.95 15.68
C GLU A 311 -15.10 0.51 16.99
N LEU A 312 -15.87 -0.21 17.81
CA LEU A 312 -15.40 -0.86 19.02
C LEU A 312 -15.50 -2.37 18.84
N THR A 313 -14.39 -3.07 19.08
CA THR A 313 -14.34 -4.54 19.09
C THR A 313 -13.87 -5.05 20.43
N ILE A 314 -14.58 -6.04 21.01
CA ILE A 314 -14.14 -6.79 22.19
C ILE A 314 -13.98 -8.25 21.81
N GLU A 315 -12.80 -8.80 22.10
CA GLU A 315 -12.45 -10.20 21.88
C GLU A 315 -12.12 -10.89 23.21
N THR A 316 -12.69 -12.08 23.43
CA THR A 316 -12.37 -12.95 24.57
C THR A 316 -12.19 -14.39 24.08
N TYR A 317 -11.34 -15.16 24.78
CA TYR A 317 -11.12 -16.58 24.49
C TYR A 317 -11.70 -17.45 25.60
N GLY A 318 -12.32 -18.59 25.25
CA GLY A 318 -12.87 -19.52 26.22
C GLY A 318 -14.32 -19.90 25.93
N GLU A 319 -15.13 -20.06 26.96
CA GLU A 319 -16.56 -20.43 26.84
C GLU A 319 -17.36 -19.41 26.03
N ALA A 320 -18.49 -19.87 25.45
CA ALA A 320 -19.39 -18.99 24.71
C ALA A 320 -19.99 -17.92 25.65
N PHE A 321 -19.82 -16.66 25.29
CA PHE A 321 -20.36 -15.54 26.04
C PHE A 321 -20.83 -14.45 25.11
N ASN A 322 -22.12 -14.27 24.97
CA ASN A 322 -22.70 -13.17 24.21
C ASN A 322 -23.18 -12.08 25.17
N PRO A 323 -22.50 -10.93 25.27
CA PRO A 323 -22.83 -9.86 26.19
C PRO A 323 -24.20 -9.19 25.90
N MET A 324 -24.75 -9.40 24.70
CA MET A 324 -26.03 -8.84 24.28
C MET A 324 -27.24 -9.72 24.70
N GLN A 325 -26.99 -10.92 25.23
CA GLN A 325 -28.01 -11.81 25.78
C GLN A 325 -28.01 -11.66 27.29
N SER A 326 -28.90 -10.82 27.81
CA SER A 326 -29.17 -10.70 29.25
C SER A 326 -30.49 -11.39 29.59
N ASP A 327 -30.48 -12.18 30.67
CA ASP A 327 -31.70 -12.78 31.22
C ASP A 327 -32.54 -11.76 32.02
N GLN A 328 -32.06 -10.51 32.16
CA GLN A 328 -32.78 -9.44 32.88
C GLN A 328 -33.40 -8.47 31.86
N PRO A 329 -34.75 -8.36 31.80
CA PRO A 329 -35.41 -7.51 30.82
C PRO A 329 -35.24 -6.00 31.03
N ASP A 330 -34.74 -5.55 32.17
CA ASP A 330 -34.57 -4.14 32.55
C ASP A 330 -33.08 -3.73 32.69
N ASP A 331 -32.18 -4.36 31.95
CA ASP A 331 -30.75 -4.00 31.99
C ASP A 331 -30.50 -2.64 31.31
N ILE A 332 -30.37 -1.60 32.14
CA ILE A 332 -30.16 -0.21 31.72
C ILE A 332 -28.87 -0.09 30.89
N GLY A 333 -27.80 -0.82 31.25
CA GLY A 333 -26.54 -0.81 30.52
C GLY A 333 -26.69 -1.29 29.08
N LEU A 334 -27.40 -2.41 28.86
CA LEU A 334 -27.71 -2.91 27.52
C LEU A 334 -28.57 -1.95 26.69
N MET A 335 -29.55 -1.28 27.35
CA MET A 335 -30.34 -0.25 26.66
C MET A 335 -29.52 0.95 26.26
N LEU A 336 -28.58 1.40 27.08
CA LEU A 336 -27.66 2.49 26.77
C LEU A 336 -26.76 2.11 25.59
N ILE A 337 -26.14 0.92 25.61
CA ILE A 337 -25.30 0.42 24.52
C ILE A 337 -26.09 0.42 23.21
N LYS A 338 -27.27 -0.21 23.16
CA LYS A 338 -28.12 -0.27 21.95
C LYS A 338 -28.53 1.11 21.42
N ASN A 339 -28.77 2.08 22.32
CA ASN A 339 -29.13 3.44 21.91
C ASN A 339 -27.95 4.23 21.34
N MET A 340 -26.72 3.99 21.82
CA MET A 340 -25.52 4.72 21.45
C MET A 340 -24.72 4.06 20.32
N THR A 341 -25.11 2.86 19.90
CA THR A 341 -24.39 2.07 18.89
C THR A 341 -25.30 1.68 17.72
N GLU A 342 -24.67 1.33 16.63
CA GLU A 342 -25.28 0.74 15.44
C GLU A 342 -24.40 -0.40 14.93
N ASP A 343 -24.88 -1.20 13.96
CA ASP A 343 -24.16 -2.32 13.33
C ASP A 343 -23.56 -3.30 14.34
N LEU A 344 -24.35 -3.65 15.37
CA LEU A 344 -23.93 -4.54 16.43
C LEU A 344 -23.91 -5.99 15.90
N ASP A 345 -22.73 -6.60 15.92
CA ASP A 345 -22.50 -7.97 15.46
C ASP A 345 -21.75 -8.79 16.52
N TYR A 346 -22.25 -9.99 16.80
CA TYR A 346 -21.58 -10.95 17.67
C TYR A 346 -21.25 -12.22 16.89
N GLN A 347 -19.98 -12.59 16.87
CA GLN A 347 -19.47 -13.77 16.21
C GLN A 347 -18.77 -14.71 17.20
N ARG A 348 -19.02 -16.01 17.04
CA ARG A 348 -18.32 -17.09 17.71
C ARG A 348 -17.55 -17.91 16.68
N SER A 349 -16.23 -18.03 16.85
CA SER A 349 -15.39 -18.91 16.02
C SER A 349 -14.43 -19.70 16.89
N ASP A 350 -14.40 -21.02 16.73
CA ASP A 350 -13.59 -21.96 17.51
C ASP A 350 -13.72 -21.72 19.03
N ASN A 351 -12.73 -21.07 19.63
CA ASN A 351 -12.64 -20.78 21.06
C ASN A 351 -12.66 -19.28 21.37
N SER A 352 -13.08 -18.44 20.42
CA SER A 352 -13.13 -16.96 20.60
C SER A 352 -14.53 -16.40 20.45
N ASN A 353 -14.85 -15.42 21.29
CA ASN A 353 -16.03 -14.57 21.18
C ASN A 353 -15.60 -13.20 20.70
N ARG A 354 -16.24 -12.66 19.70
CA ARG A 354 -15.98 -11.33 19.15
C ARG A 354 -17.27 -10.53 19.07
N LEU A 355 -17.32 -9.40 19.76
CA LEU A 355 -18.37 -8.41 19.65
C LEU A 355 -17.81 -7.20 18.91
N THR A 356 -18.50 -6.76 17.86
CA THR A 356 -18.17 -5.55 17.08
C THR A 356 -19.38 -4.63 17.03
N LEU A 357 -19.17 -3.34 17.18
CA LEU A 357 -20.23 -2.32 17.12
C LEU A 357 -19.66 -0.97 16.69
N ASN A 358 -20.49 -0.15 16.05
CA ASN A 358 -20.17 1.21 15.66
C ASN A 358 -20.78 2.22 16.61
N ILE A 359 -20.01 3.23 17.03
CA ILE A 359 -20.48 4.33 17.88
C ILE A 359 -21.19 5.37 17.02
N LYS A 360 -22.45 5.67 17.35
CA LYS A 360 -23.21 6.72 16.65
C LYS A 360 -22.54 8.10 16.77
N ALA A 361 -22.60 8.88 15.71
CA ALA A 361 -22.03 10.22 15.62
C ALA A 361 -22.69 11.25 16.58
#